data_fb3c65632a110bd92622e16682c1e825
#
_entry.id   fb3c65632a110bd92622e16682c1e825
#
_cell.length_a   1.000
_cell.length_b   1.000
_cell.length_c   1.000
_cell.angle_alpha   90.00
_cell.angle_beta   90.00
_cell.angle_gamma   90.00
#
_symmetry.space_group_name_H-M   'P 1'
#
loop_
_entity.id
_entity.type
_entity.pdbx_description
1 polymer ?
#
loop_
_entity_poly.entity_id
_entity_poly.type
_entity_poly.pdbx_seq_one_letter_code
_entity_poly.pdbx_strand_id
1 'polypeptide(L)'
;MNIGLVALRFFAGSVIGLAGLYATLAGGGLTALIIPVTSFFLGGAVAGSGLRLGRRGALGFGVAFVLADVPAVLSVVATQAMPGPAMAAALVFFYGILFTVVFGIAGIVGLGIGGVADGNVLRGAAVGCCGGGMAGGLVFGIVLVQNLAGNAGQGTLQVAVGLGLSLPWLLGGTAIARALNASPEGKSGEE
;
A
#
# COMPACT_ATOMS: atom_id res chain seq x y z
N MET A 1 -18.01 -13.20 -0.11
CA MET A 1 -16.53 -13.21 -0.25
C MET A 1 -15.89 -13.34 1.15
N ASN A 2 -14.87 -14.20 1.32
CA ASN A 2 -14.22 -14.37 2.62
C ASN A 2 -13.22 -13.24 2.86
N ILE A 3 -13.51 -12.36 3.82
CA ILE A 3 -12.69 -11.18 4.15
C ILE A 3 -11.29 -11.59 4.63
N GLY A 4 -11.17 -12.68 5.41
CA GLY A 4 -9.88 -13.17 5.88
C GLY A 4 -8.96 -13.63 4.75
N LEU A 5 -9.52 -14.29 3.73
CA LEU A 5 -8.76 -14.69 2.54
C LEU A 5 -8.30 -13.48 1.73
N VAL A 6 -9.14 -12.44 1.61
CA VAL A 6 -8.76 -11.19 0.94
C VAL A 6 -7.64 -10.51 1.72
N ALA A 7 -7.76 -10.36 3.04
CA ALA A 7 -6.72 -9.79 3.88
C ALA A 7 -5.38 -10.54 3.72
N LEU A 8 -5.42 -11.88 3.72
CA LEU A 8 -4.23 -12.70 3.52
C LEU A 8 -3.58 -12.46 2.14
N ARG A 9 -4.38 -12.31 1.08
CA ARG A 9 -3.86 -12.03 -0.27
C ARG A 9 -3.25 -10.64 -0.37
N PHE A 10 -3.86 -9.63 0.25
CA PHE A 10 -3.28 -8.28 0.31
C PHE A 10 -1.97 -8.27 1.12
N PHE A 11 -1.92 -9.00 2.23
CA PHE A 11 -0.69 -9.17 2.99
C PHE A 11 0.40 -9.89 2.17
N ALA A 12 0.08 -11.02 1.54
CA ALA A 12 1.00 -11.74 0.68
C ALA A 12 1.50 -10.87 -0.49
N GLY A 13 0.61 -10.07 -1.09
CA GLY A 13 0.96 -9.11 -2.13
C GLY A 13 1.96 -8.07 -1.65
N SER A 14 1.76 -7.51 -0.47
CA SER A 14 2.70 -6.56 0.14
C SER A 14 4.06 -7.21 0.42
N VAL A 15 4.09 -8.45 0.90
CA VAL A 15 5.35 -9.20 1.12
C VAL A 15 6.10 -9.42 -0.18
N ILE A 16 5.41 -9.75 -1.28
CA ILE A 16 6.05 -9.90 -2.61
C ILE A 16 6.68 -8.58 -3.05
N GLY A 17 5.95 -7.47 -2.94
CA GLY A 17 6.47 -6.13 -3.28
C GLY A 17 7.71 -5.77 -2.45
N LEU A 18 7.65 -5.97 -1.14
CA LEU A 18 8.76 -5.72 -0.22
C LEU A 18 9.97 -6.62 -0.49
N ALA A 19 9.76 -7.89 -0.82
CA ALA A 19 10.85 -8.78 -1.16
C ALA A 19 11.63 -8.27 -2.38
N GLY A 20 10.94 -7.77 -3.41
CA GLY A 20 11.57 -7.12 -4.55
C GLY A 20 12.31 -5.84 -4.18
N LEU A 21 11.74 -5.02 -3.30
CA LEU A 21 12.40 -3.82 -2.80
C LEU A 21 13.71 -4.16 -2.09
N TYR A 22 13.70 -5.14 -1.17
CA TYR A 22 14.91 -5.55 -0.46
C TYR A 22 15.96 -6.22 -1.36
N ALA A 23 15.52 -6.97 -2.37
CA ALA A 23 16.44 -7.56 -3.35
C ALA A 23 17.22 -6.49 -4.15
N THR A 24 16.64 -5.30 -4.34
CA THR A 24 17.31 -4.20 -5.06
C THR A 24 18.35 -3.46 -4.23
N LEU A 25 18.26 -3.53 -2.90
CA LEU A 25 19.28 -2.93 -2.03
C LEU A 25 20.65 -3.61 -2.20
N ALA A 26 20.68 -4.84 -2.74
CA ALA A 26 21.88 -5.58 -3.05
C ALA A 26 22.40 -5.36 -4.49
N GLY A 27 21.60 -4.73 -5.37
CA GLY A 27 21.90 -4.48 -6.78
C GLY A 27 21.95 -2.99 -7.10
N GLY A 28 22.79 -2.59 -8.05
CA GLY A 28 22.91 -1.21 -8.51
C GLY A 28 22.34 -1.01 -9.92
N GLY A 29 22.14 0.25 -10.32
CA GLY A 29 21.78 0.63 -11.69
C GLY A 29 20.29 0.51 -12.01
N LEU A 30 19.98 0.28 -13.28
CA LEU A 30 18.59 0.24 -13.82
C LEU A 30 17.74 -0.85 -13.18
N THR A 31 18.35 -1.94 -12.71
CA THR A 31 17.69 -3.04 -12.02
C THR A 31 17.06 -2.59 -10.71
N ALA A 32 17.63 -1.56 -10.05
CA ALA A 32 17.13 -0.99 -8.82
C ALA A 32 15.73 -0.34 -8.96
N LEU A 33 15.30 0.00 -10.16
CA LEU A 33 13.96 0.54 -10.43
C LEU A 33 13.00 -0.52 -10.98
N ILE A 34 13.48 -1.38 -11.87
CA ILE A 34 12.64 -2.36 -12.57
C ILE A 34 12.14 -3.45 -11.61
N ILE A 35 13.02 -3.94 -10.71
CA ILE A 35 12.65 -5.03 -9.78
C ILE A 35 11.54 -4.59 -8.80
N PRO A 36 11.64 -3.44 -8.10
CA PRO A 36 10.54 -3.01 -7.22
C PRO A 36 9.24 -2.78 -7.96
N VAL A 37 9.27 -2.11 -9.11
CA VAL A 37 8.06 -1.86 -9.91
C VAL A 37 7.39 -3.17 -10.31
N THR A 38 8.14 -4.14 -10.81
CA THR A 38 7.60 -5.47 -11.18
C THR A 38 7.10 -6.22 -9.96
N SER A 39 7.81 -6.18 -8.84
CA SER A 39 7.41 -6.89 -7.62
C SER A 39 6.16 -6.30 -6.99
N PHE A 40 6.03 -4.97 -6.92
CA PHE A 40 4.81 -4.32 -6.47
C PHE A 40 3.64 -4.59 -7.42
N PHE A 41 3.87 -4.58 -8.73
CA PHE A 41 2.82 -4.95 -9.69
C PHE A 41 2.34 -6.39 -9.49
N LEU A 42 3.25 -7.36 -9.37
CA LEU A 42 2.90 -8.76 -9.12
C LEU A 42 2.20 -8.93 -7.77
N GLY A 43 2.70 -8.26 -6.73
CA GLY A 43 2.09 -8.25 -5.40
C GLY A 43 0.65 -7.72 -5.44
N GLY A 44 0.44 -6.61 -6.10
CA GLY A 44 -0.89 -6.03 -6.30
C GLY A 44 -1.81 -6.93 -7.14
N ALA A 45 -1.28 -7.61 -8.15
CA ALA A 45 -2.04 -8.58 -8.94
C ALA A 45 -2.51 -9.77 -8.09
N VAL A 46 -1.66 -10.29 -7.20
CA VAL A 46 -2.03 -11.33 -6.22
C VAL A 46 -3.12 -10.81 -5.28
N ALA A 47 -2.97 -9.60 -4.74
CA ALA A 47 -3.96 -8.97 -3.87
C ALA A 47 -5.32 -8.83 -4.59
N GLY A 48 -5.34 -8.22 -5.76
CA GLY A 48 -6.55 -7.95 -6.55
C GLY A 48 -7.26 -9.22 -7.03
N SER A 49 -6.52 -10.31 -7.23
CA SER A 49 -7.12 -11.61 -7.58
C SER A 49 -8.05 -12.17 -6.49
N GLY A 50 -7.95 -11.65 -5.25
CA GLY A 50 -8.81 -12.00 -4.12
C GLY A 50 -10.20 -11.37 -4.14
N LEU A 51 -10.41 -10.33 -4.95
CA LEU A 51 -11.60 -9.48 -4.91
C LEU A 51 -12.75 -9.91 -5.82
N ARG A 52 -12.79 -11.12 -6.35
CA ARG A 52 -13.82 -11.60 -7.30
C ARG A 52 -14.00 -10.73 -8.58
N LEU A 53 -13.06 -9.83 -8.85
CA LEU A 53 -13.06 -8.96 -10.03
C LEU A 53 -12.34 -9.58 -11.23
N GLY A 54 -11.97 -10.84 -11.14
CA GLY A 54 -11.28 -11.57 -12.20
C GLY A 54 -9.94 -10.94 -12.59
N ARG A 55 -9.56 -11.06 -13.85
CA ARG A 55 -8.31 -10.53 -14.40
C ARG A 55 -8.21 -9.00 -14.29
N ARG A 56 -9.35 -8.29 -14.40
CA ARG A 56 -9.37 -6.82 -14.27
C ARG A 56 -9.00 -6.37 -12.87
N GLY A 57 -9.48 -7.07 -11.84
CA GLY A 57 -9.08 -6.80 -10.45
C GLY A 57 -7.58 -7.01 -10.22
N ALA A 58 -7.01 -8.08 -10.75
CA ALA A 58 -5.57 -8.33 -10.66
C ALA A 58 -4.76 -7.21 -11.34
N LEU A 59 -5.13 -6.80 -12.56
CA LEU A 59 -4.48 -5.70 -13.26
C LEU A 59 -4.65 -4.37 -12.53
N GLY A 60 -5.87 -4.06 -12.06
CA GLY A 60 -6.16 -2.82 -11.34
C GLY A 60 -5.33 -2.67 -10.09
N PHE A 61 -5.26 -3.70 -9.26
CA PHE A 61 -4.45 -3.66 -8.04
C PHE A 61 -2.96 -3.82 -8.29
N GLY A 62 -2.54 -4.45 -9.39
CA GLY A 62 -1.15 -4.39 -9.85
C GLY A 62 -0.71 -2.94 -10.10
N VAL A 63 -1.51 -2.17 -10.83
CA VAL A 63 -1.26 -0.74 -11.08
C VAL A 63 -1.37 0.07 -9.79
N ALA A 64 -2.37 -0.22 -8.93
CA ALA A 64 -2.57 0.50 -7.67
C ALA A 64 -1.37 0.38 -6.72
N PHE A 65 -0.80 -0.82 -6.57
CA PHE A 65 0.40 -1.04 -5.76
C PHE A 65 1.59 -0.23 -6.30
N VAL A 66 1.82 -0.25 -7.61
CA VAL A 66 2.90 0.57 -8.21
C VAL A 66 2.68 2.05 -7.94
N LEU A 67 1.45 2.55 -8.14
CA LEU A 67 1.12 3.96 -7.94
C LEU A 67 1.27 4.43 -6.50
N ALA A 68 1.07 3.55 -5.52
CA ALA A 68 1.19 3.88 -4.11
C ALA A 68 2.59 3.62 -3.55
N ASP A 69 3.10 2.42 -3.75
CA ASP A 69 4.30 1.96 -3.05
C ASP A 69 5.57 2.57 -3.65
N VAL A 70 5.63 2.77 -4.98
CA VAL A 70 6.82 3.39 -5.60
C VAL A 70 7.02 4.85 -5.17
N PRO A 71 6.03 5.75 -5.22
CA PRO A 71 6.19 7.10 -4.69
C PRO A 71 6.47 7.13 -3.19
N ALA A 72 5.87 6.23 -2.40
CA ALA A 72 6.14 6.11 -0.99
C ALA A 72 7.62 5.75 -0.73
N VAL A 73 8.17 4.77 -1.43
CA VAL A 73 9.59 4.39 -1.33
C VAL A 73 10.51 5.52 -1.78
N LEU A 74 10.21 6.17 -2.90
CA LEU A 74 11.02 7.30 -3.40
C LEU A 74 11.03 8.46 -2.41
N SER A 75 9.91 8.76 -1.76
CA SER A 75 9.83 9.81 -0.74
C SER A 75 10.70 9.49 0.47
N VAL A 76 10.78 8.20 0.86
CA VAL A 76 11.67 7.72 1.93
C VAL A 76 13.14 7.98 1.58
N VAL A 77 13.55 7.60 0.37
CA VAL A 77 14.93 7.81 -0.08
C VAL A 77 15.27 9.30 -0.15
N ALA A 78 14.36 10.13 -0.63
CA ALA A 78 14.55 11.57 -0.71
C ALA A 78 14.74 12.24 0.66
N THR A 79 14.00 11.79 1.68
CA THR A 79 14.11 12.35 3.04
C THR A 79 15.35 11.93 3.81
N GLN A 80 15.98 10.80 3.46
CA GLN A 80 17.27 10.42 4.04
C GLN A 80 18.38 11.41 3.68
N ALA A 81 18.21 12.19 2.62
CA ALA A 81 19.14 13.24 2.20
C ALA A 81 18.90 14.60 2.91
N MET A 82 17.86 14.73 3.74
CA MET A 82 17.51 15.98 4.41
C MET A 82 18.13 16.04 5.81
N PRO A 83 18.89 17.09 6.15
CA PRO A 83 19.52 17.19 7.47
C PRO A 83 18.60 17.78 8.54
N GLY A 84 18.61 17.18 9.73
CA GLY A 84 18.36 17.79 11.02
C GLY A 84 17.08 17.40 11.76
N PRO A 85 17.14 17.31 13.10
CA PRO A 85 16.06 16.89 13.99
C PRO A 85 14.88 17.88 14.09
N ALA A 86 15.09 19.15 13.72
CA ALA A 86 14.03 20.17 13.78
C ALA A 86 12.87 19.92 12.77
N MET A 87 13.12 19.16 11.71
CA MET A 87 12.09 18.74 10.75
C MET A 87 11.34 17.46 11.16
N ALA A 88 11.76 16.82 12.23
CA ALA A 88 11.30 15.48 12.58
C ALA A 88 9.78 15.39 12.78
N ALA A 89 9.17 16.31 13.53
CA ALA A 89 7.72 16.29 13.75
C ALA A 89 6.95 16.59 12.44
N ALA A 90 7.45 17.51 11.62
CA ALA A 90 6.85 17.83 10.32
C ALA A 90 6.88 16.62 9.38
N LEU A 91 7.93 15.79 9.43
CA LEU A 91 8.04 14.56 8.62
C LEU A 91 6.98 13.53 9.00
N VAL A 92 6.65 13.35 10.29
CA VAL A 92 5.58 12.43 10.71
C VAL A 92 4.26 12.82 10.07
N PHE A 93 3.89 14.10 10.16
CA PHE A 93 2.66 14.60 9.54
C PHE A 93 2.71 14.51 8.01
N PHE A 94 3.84 14.84 7.40
CA PHE A 94 4.03 14.74 5.96
C PHE A 94 3.79 13.31 5.45
N TYR A 95 4.38 12.30 6.09
CA TYR A 95 4.18 10.90 5.70
C TYR A 95 2.75 10.44 5.97
N GLY A 96 2.14 10.84 7.08
CA GLY A 96 0.73 10.56 7.35
C GLY A 96 -0.18 11.07 6.23
N ILE A 97 -0.01 12.34 5.82
CA ILE A 97 -0.79 12.96 4.73
C ILE A 97 -0.47 12.31 3.38
N LEU A 98 0.82 12.17 3.05
CA LEU A 98 1.26 11.59 1.78
C LEU A 98 0.68 10.19 1.58
N PHE A 99 0.84 9.31 2.56
CA PHE A 99 0.34 7.94 2.48
C PHE A 99 -1.18 7.90 2.42
N THR A 100 -1.87 8.77 3.18
CA THR A 100 -3.33 8.89 3.11
C THR A 100 -3.81 9.18 1.70
N VAL A 101 -3.22 10.20 1.06
CA VAL A 101 -3.63 10.62 -0.30
C VAL A 101 -3.25 9.57 -1.34
N VAL A 102 -2.00 9.10 -1.32
CA VAL A 102 -1.47 8.20 -2.35
C VAL A 102 -2.18 6.85 -2.32
N PHE A 103 -2.32 6.24 -1.14
CA PHE A 103 -3.02 4.95 -1.01
C PHE A 103 -4.53 5.09 -1.24
N GLY A 104 -5.14 6.21 -0.83
CA GLY A 104 -6.55 6.49 -1.11
C GLY A 104 -6.84 6.53 -2.61
N ILE A 105 -6.05 7.31 -3.36
CA ILE A 105 -6.17 7.41 -4.82
C ILE A 105 -5.90 6.05 -5.48
N ALA A 106 -4.84 5.36 -5.06
CA ALA A 106 -4.47 4.07 -5.62
C ALA A 106 -5.57 3.02 -5.45
N GLY A 107 -6.24 2.98 -4.29
CA GLY A 107 -7.36 2.07 -4.05
C GLY A 107 -8.54 2.33 -5.00
N ILE A 108 -8.88 3.62 -5.22
CA ILE A 108 -9.94 4.02 -6.16
C ILE A 108 -9.56 3.65 -7.60
N VAL A 109 -8.31 3.93 -8.02
CA VAL A 109 -7.81 3.58 -9.35
C VAL A 109 -7.84 2.06 -9.57
N GLY A 110 -7.41 1.29 -8.55
CA GLY A 110 -7.45 -0.17 -8.60
C GLY A 110 -8.84 -0.74 -8.85
N LEU A 111 -9.87 -0.21 -8.16
CA LEU A 111 -11.27 -0.58 -8.37
C LEU A 111 -11.80 -0.09 -9.71
N GLY A 112 -11.47 1.13 -10.13
CA GLY A 112 -11.89 1.68 -11.41
C GLY A 112 -11.38 0.83 -12.58
N ILE A 113 -10.10 0.45 -12.60
CA ILE A 113 -9.53 -0.47 -13.59
C ILE A 113 -10.16 -1.86 -13.45
N GLY A 114 -10.49 -2.29 -12.22
CA GLY A 114 -11.22 -3.52 -11.93
C GLY A 114 -12.64 -3.57 -12.49
N GLY A 115 -13.15 -2.45 -13.01
CA GLY A 115 -14.48 -2.35 -13.60
C GLY A 115 -15.59 -2.09 -12.59
N VAL A 116 -15.25 -1.66 -11.37
CA VAL A 116 -16.21 -1.30 -10.32
C VAL A 116 -16.58 0.18 -10.46
N ALA A 117 -17.85 0.46 -10.69
CA ALA A 117 -18.40 1.82 -10.77
C ALA A 117 -19.30 2.18 -9.55
N ASP A 118 -19.50 1.26 -8.61
CA ASP A 118 -20.35 1.46 -7.43
C ASP A 118 -19.74 2.51 -6.50
N GLY A 119 -20.47 3.61 -6.29
CA GLY A 119 -20.04 4.72 -5.43
C GLY A 119 -19.80 4.30 -3.97
N ASN A 120 -20.54 3.31 -3.45
CA ASN A 120 -20.35 2.78 -2.09
C ASN A 120 -19.04 1.99 -1.98
N VAL A 121 -18.68 1.22 -2.99
CA VAL A 121 -17.43 0.47 -3.04
C VAL A 121 -16.24 1.40 -3.18
N LEU A 122 -16.34 2.41 -4.06
CA LEU A 122 -15.32 3.45 -4.21
C LEU A 122 -15.12 4.25 -2.91
N ARG A 123 -16.22 4.57 -2.20
CA ARG A 123 -16.16 5.23 -0.90
C ARG A 123 -15.48 4.34 0.15
N GLY A 124 -15.81 3.04 0.17
CA GLY A 124 -15.18 2.06 1.06
C GLY A 124 -13.68 1.93 0.79
N ALA A 125 -13.28 1.92 -0.50
CA ALA A 125 -11.88 1.93 -0.90
C ALA A 125 -11.16 3.20 -0.42
N ALA A 126 -11.77 4.38 -0.66
CA ALA A 126 -11.18 5.64 -0.25
C ALA A 126 -10.99 5.68 1.28
N VAL A 127 -12.03 5.40 2.06
CA VAL A 127 -11.97 5.43 3.52
C VAL A 127 -10.97 4.41 4.07
N GLY A 128 -10.99 3.17 3.56
CA GLY A 128 -10.11 2.09 4.02
C GLY A 128 -8.64 2.33 3.67
N CYS A 129 -8.37 2.70 2.43
CA CYS A 129 -7.00 2.96 1.98
C CYS A 129 -6.44 4.26 2.58
N CYS A 130 -7.26 5.33 2.71
CA CYS A 130 -6.84 6.55 3.40
C CYS A 130 -6.53 6.29 4.88
N GLY A 131 -7.42 5.59 5.60
CA GLY A 131 -7.19 5.25 7.00
C GLY A 131 -5.96 4.37 7.20
N GLY A 132 -5.82 3.34 6.35
CA GLY A 132 -4.64 2.49 6.34
C GLY A 132 -3.37 3.26 5.95
N GLY A 133 -3.44 4.12 4.95
CA GLY A 133 -2.35 4.99 4.51
C GLY A 133 -1.88 5.92 5.64
N MET A 134 -2.82 6.55 6.34
CA MET A 134 -2.50 7.40 7.49
C MET A 134 -1.79 6.59 8.59
N ALA A 135 -2.32 5.42 8.96
CA ALA A 135 -1.71 4.56 9.97
C ALA A 135 -0.29 4.13 9.55
N GLY A 136 -0.11 3.68 8.31
CA GLY A 136 1.18 3.30 7.75
C GLY A 136 2.16 4.46 7.73
N GLY A 137 1.73 5.62 7.25
CA GLY A 137 2.55 6.84 7.18
C GLY A 137 2.99 7.33 8.55
N LEU A 138 2.10 7.30 9.56
CA LEU A 138 2.44 7.68 10.93
C LEU A 138 3.47 6.72 11.52
N VAL A 139 3.26 5.39 11.42
CA VAL A 139 4.23 4.38 11.90
C VAL A 139 5.59 4.61 11.25
N PHE A 140 5.61 4.78 9.93
CA PHE A 140 6.84 5.02 9.19
C PHE A 140 7.50 6.34 9.63
N GLY A 141 6.75 7.43 9.71
CA GLY A 141 7.25 8.74 10.10
C GLY A 141 7.84 8.74 11.51
N ILE A 142 7.18 8.11 12.49
CA ILE A 142 7.67 8.02 13.87
C ILE A 142 9.03 7.30 13.91
N VAL A 143 9.14 6.15 13.22
CA VAL A 143 10.40 5.38 13.24
C VAL A 143 11.51 6.08 12.46
N LEU A 144 11.16 6.75 11.34
CA LEU A 144 12.13 7.58 10.62
C LEU A 144 12.72 8.66 11.52
N VAL A 145 11.87 9.36 12.29
CA VAL A 145 12.30 10.37 13.24
C VAL A 145 13.21 9.79 14.30
N GLN A 146 12.85 8.62 14.87
CA GLN A 146 13.71 7.95 15.86
C GLN A 146 15.05 7.54 15.26
N ASN A 147 15.08 7.10 14.00
CA ASN A 147 16.31 6.74 13.30
C ASN A 147 17.20 7.98 13.07
N LEU A 148 16.63 9.09 12.61
CA LEU A 148 17.35 10.36 12.43
C LEU A 148 17.89 10.92 13.75
N ALA A 149 17.21 10.66 14.85
CA ALA A 149 17.67 11.02 16.21
C ALA A 149 18.75 10.07 16.76
N GLY A 150 19.17 9.05 16.02
CA GLY A 150 20.15 8.07 16.47
C GLY A 150 19.61 7.04 17.47
N ASN A 151 18.29 7.01 17.71
CA ASN A 151 17.64 6.14 18.69
C ASN A 151 17.14 4.81 18.10
N ALA A 152 17.15 4.65 16.78
CA ALA A 152 16.69 3.44 16.10
C ALA A 152 17.79 2.83 15.24
N GLY A 153 17.92 1.50 15.26
CA GLY A 153 18.84 0.77 14.39
C GLY A 153 18.26 0.54 13.00
N GLN A 154 19.11 0.16 12.04
CA GLN A 154 18.69 -0.13 10.65
C GLN A 154 17.58 -1.17 10.57
N GLY A 155 17.59 -2.21 11.41
CA GLY A 155 16.53 -3.21 11.46
C GLY A 155 15.15 -2.64 11.80
N THR A 156 15.12 -1.64 12.68
CA THR A 156 13.88 -0.96 13.06
C THR A 156 13.29 -0.18 11.88
N LEU A 157 14.13 0.47 11.07
CA LEU A 157 13.70 1.16 9.87
C LEU A 157 13.13 0.18 8.83
N GLN A 158 13.78 -0.98 8.65
CA GLN A 158 13.28 -2.01 7.72
C GLN A 158 11.90 -2.54 8.14
N VAL A 159 11.70 -2.81 9.42
CA VAL A 159 10.40 -3.21 9.96
C VAL A 159 9.36 -2.12 9.77
N ALA A 160 9.71 -0.86 9.99
CA ALA A 160 8.80 0.27 9.78
C ALA A 160 8.39 0.46 8.31
N VAL A 161 9.33 0.31 7.37
CA VAL A 161 9.02 0.31 5.93
C VAL A 161 8.08 -0.84 5.60
N GLY A 162 8.37 -2.04 6.11
CA GLY A 162 7.51 -3.20 5.94
C GLY A 162 6.08 -2.98 6.44
N LEU A 163 5.93 -2.49 7.66
CA LEU A 163 4.62 -2.19 8.25
C LEU A 163 3.95 -1.00 7.55
N GLY A 164 4.70 0.07 7.28
CA GLY A 164 4.19 1.27 6.63
C GLY A 164 3.57 1.01 5.25
N LEU A 165 4.18 0.14 4.46
CA LEU A 165 3.66 -0.24 3.14
C LEU A 165 2.60 -1.35 3.19
N SER A 166 2.62 -2.22 4.20
CA SER A 166 1.66 -3.33 4.29
C SER A 166 0.33 -2.94 4.95
N LEU A 167 0.36 -2.08 5.98
CA LEU A 167 -0.84 -1.66 6.71
C LEU A 167 -1.90 -1.01 5.82
N PRO A 168 -1.56 -0.08 4.89
CA PRO A 168 -2.54 0.53 4.01
C PRO A 168 -3.30 -0.50 3.18
N TRP A 169 -2.60 -1.47 2.63
CA TRP A 169 -3.20 -2.51 1.80
C TRP A 169 -3.98 -3.54 2.61
N LEU A 170 -3.53 -3.89 3.82
CA LEU A 170 -4.26 -4.79 4.70
C LEU A 170 -5.60 -4.19 5.13
N LEU A 171 -5.58 -2.93 5.60
CA LEU A 171 -6.77 -2.23 6.04
C LEU A 171 -7.66 -1.83 4.86
N GLY A 172 -7.08 -1.29 3.80
CA GLY A 172 -7.79 -0.93 2.58
C GLY A 172 -8.45 -2.15 1.93
N GLY A 173 -7.71 -3.24 1.74
CA GLY A 173 -8.24 -4.49 1.16
C GLY A 173 -9.40 -5.08 1.96
N THR A 174 -9.33 -5.03 3.30
CA THR A 174 -10.46 -5.49 4.14
C THR A 174 -11.68 -4.58 4.02
N ALA A 175 -11.49 -3.27 3.94
CA ALA A 175 -12.57 -2.31 3.74
C ALA A 175 -13.24 -2.48 2.37
N ILE A 176 -12.45 -2.66 1.31
CA ILE A 176 -12.94 -2.96 -0.04
C ILE A 176 -13.74 -4.26 -0.05
N ALA A 177 -13.22 -5.32 0.59
CA ALA A 177 -13.92 -6.60 0.67
C ALA A 177 -15.27 -6.49 1.40
N ARG A 178 -15.34 -5.67 2.46
CA ARG A 178 -16.60 -5.38 3.15
C ARG A 178 -17.58 -4.62 2.26
N ALA A 179 -17.10 -3.59 1.56
CA ALA A 179 -17.92 -2.79 0.66
C ALA A 179 -18.49 -3.62 -0.50
N LEU A 180 -17.67 -4.47 -1.12
CA LEU A 180 -18.11 -5.41 -2.17
C LEU A 180 -19.15 -6.44 -1.66
N ASN A 181 -19.03 -6.90 -0.41
CA ASN A 181 -20.02 -7.80 0.18
C ASN A 181 -21.34 -7.09 0.54
N ALA A 182 -21.30 -5.78 0.79
CA ALA A 182 -22.48 -4.98 1.11
C ALA A 182 -23.21 -4.46 -0.13
N SER A 183 -22.59 -4.50 -1.30
CA SER A 183 -23.20 -4.06 -2.56
C SER A 183 -24.31 -5.03 -3.00
N PRO A 184 -25.47 -4.53 -3.48
CA PRO A 184 -26.60 -5.38 -3.89
C PRO A 184 -26.28 -6.32 -5.05
N GLU A 185 -25.31 -5.97 -5.90
CA GLU A 185 -24.84 -6.85 -6.98
C GLU A 185 -24.17 -8.15 -6.48
N GLY A 186 -23.69 -8.17 -5.24
CA GLY A 186 -23.13 -9.37 -4.62
C GLY A 186 -24.17 -10.42 -4.21
N LYS A 187 -25.46 -10.06 -4.21
CA LYS A 187 -26.57 -10.94 -3.80
C LYS A 187 -27.26 -11.63 -4.96
N SER A 188 -27.04 -11.21 -6.21
CA SER A 188 -27.70 -11.77 -7.40
C SER A 188 -27.08 -13.08 -7.93
N GLY A 189 -26.10 -13.67 -7.25
CA GLY A 189 -25.43 -14.91 -7.64
C GLY A 189 -25.74 -16.13 -6.75
N GLU A 190 -26.73 -16.02 -5.85
CA GLU A 190 -27.10 -17.12 -4.92
C GLU A 190 -28.57 -17.57 -5.09
N GLU A 191 -29.24 -17.29 -6.24
CA GLU A 191 -30.53 -17.88 -6.63
C GLU A 191 -30.35 -18.95 -7.70
#